data_4162d7b3b767524d80f320ca6e1ef638
#
_entry.id   4162d7b3b767524d80f320ca6e1ef638
#
_cell.length_a   1.000
_cell.length_b   1.000
_cell.length_c   1.000
_cell.angle_alpha   90.00
_cell.angle_beta   90.00
_cell.angle_gamma   90.00
#
_symmetry.space_group_name_H-M   'P 1'
#
loop_
_entity.id
_entity.type
_entity.pdbx_description
1 polymer ?
#
loop_
_entity_poly.entity_id
_entity_poly.type
_entity_poly.pdbx_seq_one_letter_code
_entity_poly.pdbx_strand_id
1 'polypeptide(L)'
;MSGRIFQNVVLQFKETTDRTIGVIDADGTVIACSELTGIGKKWSKYVEPIAAAEGACITLEGRTFKALPSWGTHFDYAVFASGDDSMSRTVCAMAAVSLNAAKSYYEE
;
A
#
# COMPACT_ATOMS: atom_id res chain seq x y z
N MET A 1 9.62 -13.43 2.23
CA MET A 1 8.16 -13.36 2.06
C MET A 1 7.64 -12.00 2.46
N SER A 2 7.55 -11.12 1.50
CA SER A 2 7.19 -9.74 1.73
C SER A 2 5.79 -9.57 2.33
N GLY A 3 4.83 -10.41 1.91
CA GLY A 3 3.47 -10.31 2.42
C GLY A 3 3.37 -10.42 3.93
N ARG A 4 4.15 -11.32 4.52
CA ARG A 4 4.12 -11.51 5.97
C ARG A 4 4.70 -10.30 6.70
N ILE A 5 5.79 -9.76 6.17
CA ILE A 5 6.44 -8.60 6.76
C ILE A 5 5.50 -7.39 6.70
N PHE A 6 4.90 -7.18 5.54
CA PHE A 6 3.96 -6.08 5.36
C PHE A 6 2.74 -6.24 6.26
N GLN A 7 2.24 -7.46 6.41
CA GLN A 7 1.07 -7.70 7.25
C GLN A 7 1.34 -7.32 8.70
N ASN A 8 2.54 -7.60 9.21
CA ASN A 8 2.91 -7.21 10.57
C ASN A 8 2.89 -5.70 10.74
N VAL A 9 3.44 -4.96 9.77
CA VAL A 9 3.45 -3.50 9.82
C VAL A 9 2.03 -2.94 9.73
N VAL A 10 1.23 -3.48 8.82
CA VAL A 10 -0.14 -3.03 8.60
C VAL A 10 -0.99 -3.22 9.86
N LEU A 11 -0.81 -4.34 10.54
CA LEU A 11 -1.56 -4.61 11.77
C LEU A 11 -1.21 -3.64 12.89
N GLN A 12 0.02 -3.14 12.90
CA GLN A 12 0.40 -2.12 13.88
C GLN A 12 -0.32 -0.80 13.61
N PHE A 13 -0.52 -0.46 12.34
CA PHE A 13 -1.27 0.73 11.99
C PHE A 13 -2.75 0.62 12.38
N LYS A 14 -3.28 -0.58 12.39
CA LYS A 14 -4.68 -0.80 12.77
C LYS A 14 -4.98 -0.28 14.17
N GLU A 15 -3.98 -0.26 15.04
CA GLU A 15 -4.16 0.19 16.41
C GLU A 15 -4.11 1.72 16.55
N THR A 16 -3.61 2.41 15.54
CA THR A 16 -3.46 3.87 15.58
C THR A 16 -4.46 4.61 14.70
N THR A 17 -5.10 3.93 13.77
CA THR A 17 -6.07 4.55 12.87
C THR A 17 -7.21 3.58 12.59
N ASP A 18 -8.40 4.14 12.34
CA ASP A 18 -9.55 3.34 11.94
C ASP A 18 -9.62 3.14 10.43
N ARG A 19 -8.67 3.69 9.69
CA ARG A 19 -8.62 3.52 8.24
C ARG A 19 -8.07 2.13 7.91
N THR A 20 -8.63 1.52 6.88
CA THR A 20 -8.12 0.25 6.37
C THR A 20 -6.84 0.53 5.59
N ILE A 21 -5.77 -0.17 5.93
CA ILE A 21 -4.48 0.01 5.28
C ILE A 21 -4.04 -1.35 4.74
N GLY A 22 -3.41 -1.34 3.59
CA GLY A 22 -2.92 -2.58 3.01
C GLY A 22 -1.90 -2.32 1.94
N VAL A 23 -1.47 -3.41 1.31
CA VAL A 23 -0.43 -3.40 0.28
C VAL A 23 -0.90 -4.26 -0.88
N ILE A 24 -0.68 -3.77 -2.09
CA ILE A 24 -0.89 -4.56 -3.30
C ILE A 24 0.46 -4.82 -3.96
N ASP A 25 0.54 -5.92 -4.69
CA ASP A 25 1.76 -6.23 -5.45
C ASP A 25 1.68 -5.63 -6.86
N ALA A 26 2.66 -5.97 -7.71
CA ALA A 26 2.75 -5.42 -9.06
C ALA A 26 1.54 -5.79 -9.94
N ASP A 27 0.85 -6.85 -9.61
CA ASP A 27 -0.33 -7.29 -10.37
C ASP A 27 -1.63 -6.71 -9.81
N GLY A 28 -1.54 -5.98 -8.71
CA GLY A 28 -2.72 -5.40 -8.06
C GLY A 28 -3.40 -6.34 -7.08
N THR A 29 -2.77 -7.46 -6.74
CA THR A 29 -3.31 -8.38 -5.75
C THR A 29 -3.02 -7.84 -4.35
N VAL A 30 -4.05 -7.81 -3.49
CA VAL A 30 -3.89 -7.38 -2.11
C VAL A 30 -3.17 -8.47 -1.34
N ILE A 31 -1.94 -8.20 -0.91
CA ILE A 31 -1.10 -9.17 -0.23
C ILE A 31 -1.03 -8.95 1.28
N ALA A 32 -1.43 -7.78 1.73
CA ALA A 32 -1.49 -7.46 3.16
C ALA A 32 -2.62 -6.45 3.36
N CYS A 33 -3.33 -6.56 4.47
CA CYS A 33 -4.45 -5.68 4.73
C CYS A 33 -4.84 -5.75 6.20
N SER A 34 -5.16 -4.60 6.78
CA SER A 34 -5.64 -4.56 8.16
C SER A 34 -7.02 -5.20 8.31
N GLU A 35 -7.77 -5.28 7.20
CA GLU A 35 -9.00 -6.06 7.14
C GLU A 35 -8.66 -7.37 6.44
N LEU A 36 -8.61 -8.46 7.20
CA LEU A 36 -8.14 -9.75 6.66
C LEU A 36 -8.96 -10.23 5.47
N THR A 37 -10.23 -9.88 5.41
CA THR A 37 -11.08 -10.27 4.30
C THR A 37 -10.68 -9.62 2.97
N GLY A 38 -9.85 -8.57 3.04
CA GLY A 38 -9.37 -7.91 1.83
C GLY A 38 -8.21 -8.62 1.17
N ILE A 39 -7.51 -9.48 1.89
CA ILE A 39 -6.33 -10.16 1.34
C ILE A 39 -6.75 -11.11 0.22
N GLY A 40 -6.05 -11.05 -0.89
CA GLY A 40 -6.32 -11.88 -2.05
C GLY A 40 -7.20 -11.22 -3.09
N LYS A 41 -7.79 -10.07 -2.79
CA LYS A 41 -8.59 -9.35 -3.78
C LYS A 41 -7.69 -8.86 -4.90
N LYS A 42 -8.25 -8.82 -6.10
CA LYS A 42 -7.49 -8.41 -7.28
C LYS A 42 -7.98 -7.06 -7.76
N TRP A 43 -7.11 -6.07 -7.70
CA TRP A 43 -7.40 -4.70 -8.10
C TRP A 43 -6.50 -4.27 -9.26
N SER A 44 -6.38 -5.13 -10.25
CA SER A 44 -5.49 -4.86 -11.39
C SER A 44 -5.82 -3.57 -12.14
N LYS A 45 -7.07 -3.11 -12.06
CA LYS A 45 -7.48 -1.86 -12.71
C LYS A 45 -6.79 -0.63 -12.15
N TYR A 46 -6.23 -0.71 -10.95
CA TYR A 46 -5.55 0.42 -10.32
C TYR A 46 -4.06 0.46 -10.62
N VAL A 47 -3.51 -0.61 -11.18
CA VAL A 47 -2.06 -0.72 -11.38
C VAL A 47 -1.51 0.40 -12.28
N GLU A 48 -2.16 0.63 -13.44
CA GLU A 48 -1.67 1.65 -14.37
C GLU A 48 -1.70 3.06 -13.80
N PRO A 49 -2.83 3.51 -13.20
CA PRO A 49 -2.84 4.85 -12.60
C PRO A 49 -1.80 5.03 -11.50
N ILE A 50 -1.59 4.00 -10.68
CA ILE A 50 -0.61 4.07 -9.61
C ILE A 50 0.79 4.19 -10.18
N ALA A 51 1.11 3.39 -11.19
CA ALA A 51 2.42 3.44 -11.85
C ALA A 51 2.64 4.81 -12.50
N ALA A 52 1.61 5.36 -13.14
CA ALA A 52 1.70 6.65 -13.80
C ALA A 52 1.93 7.80 -12.82
N ALA A 53 1.55 7.62 -11.56
CA ALA A 53 1.74 8.66 -10.53
C ALA A 53 3.18 8.76 -10.05
N GLU A 54 4.03 7.82 -10.42
CA GLU A 54 5.47 7.83 -10.11
C GLU A 54 5.78 8.11 -8.64
N GLY A 55 5.06 7.41 -7.76
CA GLY A 55 5.29 7.50 -6.32
C GLY A 55 4.48 8.58 -5.61
N ALA A 56 3.73 9.39 -6.34
CA ALA A 56 2.85 10.37 -5.71
C ALA A 56 1.60 9.69 -5.17
N CYS A 57 0.99 10.30 -4.15
CA CYS A 57 -0.29 9.83 -3.66
C CYS A 57 -1.38 10.15 -4.67
N ILE A 58 -2.24 9.17 -4.95
CA ILE A 58 -3.41 9.39 -5.81
C ILE A 58 -4.63 8.80 -5.14
N THR A 59 -5.81 9.28 -5.49
CA THR A 59 -7.05 8.74 -4.97
C THR A 59 -7.85 8.11 -6.11
N LEU A 60 -8.35 6.91 -5.87
CA LEU A 60 -9.12 6.15 -6.85
C LEU A 60 -10.26 5.47 -6.11
N GLU A 61 -11.49 5.77 -6.52
CA GLU A 61 -12.70 5.10 -5.99
C GLU A 61 -12.75 5.05 -4.47
N GLY A 62 -12.46 6.19 -3.83
CA GLY A 62 -12.57 6.31 -2.38
C GLY A 62 -11.40 5.73 -1.60
N ARG A 63 -10.29 5.44 -2.28
CA ARG A 63 -9.07 4.95 -1.65
C ARG A 63 -7.88 5.78 -2.10
N THR A 64 -6.90 5.87 -1.22
CA THR A 64 -5.65 6.57 -1.52
C THR A 64 -4.57 5.52 -1.74
N PHE A 65 -3.76 5.71 -2.79
CA PHE A 65 -2.70 4.77 -3.16
C PHE A 65 -1.38 5.50 -3.27
N LYS A 66 -0.29 4.82 -2.96
CA LYS A 66 1.05 5.35 -3.14
C LYS A 66 2.00 4.19 -3.39
N ALA A 67 2.69 4.22 -4.53
CA ALA A 67 3.68 3.19 -4.85
C ALA A 67 4.90 3.34 -3.95
N LEU A 68 5.46 2.21 -3.53
CA LEU A 68 6.73 2.21 -2.83
C LEU A 68 7.85 2.40 -3.85
N PRO A 69 8.98 3.00 -3.47
CA PRO A 69 10.09 3.18 -4.40
C PRO A 69 10.55 1.85 -5.02
N SER A 70 10.81 1.87 -6.31
CA SER A 70 11.31 0.69 -7.01
C SER A 70 12.11 1.14 -8.23
N TRP A 71 12.80 0.19 -8.84
CA TRP A 71 13.57 0.47 -10.05
C TRP A 71 12.66 0.34 -11.28
N GLY A 72 12.85 1.21 -12.25
CA GLY A 72 12.13 1.13 -13.51
C GLY A 72 10.80 1.86 -13.51
N THR A 73 9.97 1.53 -14.48
CA THR A 73 8.70 2.21 -14.71
C THR A 73 7.51 1.58 -14.01
N HIS A 74 7.74 0.43 -13.40
CA HIS A 74 6.69 -0.29 -12.66
C HIS A 74 7.02 -0.30 -11.18
N PHE A 75 5.99 -0.41 -10.35
CA PHE A 75 6.21 -0.57 -8.93
C PHE A 75 6.13 -2.06 -8.58
N ASP A 76 6.85 -2.44 -7.51
CA ASP A 76 6.77 -3.79 -6.97
C ASP A 76 5.61 -3.90 -5.99
N TYR A 77 5.43 -2.87 -5.18
CA TYR A 77 4.38 -2.82 -4.16
C TYR A 77 3.83 -1.41 -4.07
N ALA A 78 2.56 -1.31 -3.71
CA ALA A 78 1.94 -0.02 -3.43
C ALA A 78 1.09 -0.15 -2.18
N VAL A 79 1.10 0.90 -1.36
CA VAL A 79 0.29 0.95 -0.15
C VAL A 79 -1.03 1.63 -0.47
N PHE A 80 -2.10 1.21 0.21
CA PHE A 80 -3.38 1.89 0.09
C PHE A 80 -3.97 2.15 1.47
N ALA A 81 -4.83 3.16 1.51
CA ALA A 81 -5.59 3.49 2.72
C ALA A 81 -7.01 3.82 2.30
N SER A 82 -7.99 3.45 3.11
CA SER A 82 -9.37 3.78 2.82
C SER A 82 -9.59 5.29 2.98
N GLY A 83 -10.44 5.85 2.12
CA GLY A 83 -10.75 7.27 2.15
C GLY A 83 -9.95 8.05 1.12
N ASP A 84 -10.39 9.28 0.88
CA ASP A 84 -9.75 10.16 -0.12
C ASP A 84 -9.50 11.56 0.44
N ASP A 85 -9.55 11.71 1.77
CA ASP A 85 -9.33 12.99 2.44
C ASP A 85 -7.84 13.16 2.80
N SER A 86 -7.52 14.28 3.44
CA SER A 86 -6.13 14.56 3.82
C SER A 86 -5.59 13.57 4.85
N MET A 87 -6.45 13.08 5.74
CA MET A 87 -6.02 12.07 6.71
C MET A 87 -5.60 10.78 6.00
N SER A 88 -6.36 10.37 4.98
CA SER A 88 -6.02 9.18 4.20
C SER A 88 -4.66 9.33 3.53
N ARG A 89 -4.40 10.50 2.96
CA ARG A 89 -3.11 10.77 2.32
C ARG A 89 -1.97 10.76 3.33
N THR A 90 -2.19 11.34 4.49
CA THR A 90 -1.16 11.35 5.55
C THR A 90 -0.87 9.94 6.03
N VAL A 91 -1.91 9.18 6.33
CA VAL A 91 -1.76 7.80 6.81
C VAL A 91 -1.07 6.94 5.75
N CYS A 92 -1.49 7.09 4.49
CA CYS A 92 -0.92 6.34 3.39
C CYS A 92 0.57 6.65 3.23
N ALA A 93 0.94 7.93 3.30
CA ALA A 93 2.33 8.34 3.16
C ALA A 93 3.19 7.80 4.32
N MET A 94 2.67 7.86 5.54
CA MET A 94 3.39 7.34 6.70
C MET A 94 3.56 5.83 6.61
N ALA A 95 2.51 5.14 6.18
CA ALA A 95 2.57 3.69 6.00
C ALA A 95 3.58 3.34 4.92
N ALA A 96 3.64 4.13 3.84
CA ALA A 96 4.60 3.89 2.77
C ALA A 96 6.04 3.96 3.28
N VAL A 97 6.33 4.93 4.14
CA VAL A 97 7.67 5.05 4.73
C VAL A 97 8.00 3.82 5.56
N SER A 98 7.07 3.40 6.42
CA SER A 98 7.29 2.25 7.29
C SER A 98 7.43 0.96 6.50
N LEU A 99 6.59 0.77 5.48
CA LEU A 99 6.61 -0.43 4.66
C LEU A 99 7.86 -0.50 3.80
N ASN A 100 8.30 0.64 3.27
CA ASN A 100 9.52 0.68 2.48
C ASN A 100 10.74 0.37 3.35
N ALA A 101 10.77 0.85 4.58
CA ALA A 101 11.85 0.53 5.50
C ALA A 101 11.86 -0.97 5.82
N ALA A 102 10.70 -1.56 6.06
CA ALA A 102 10.60 -2.99 6.32
C ALA A 102 11.07 -3.80 5.11
N LYS A 103 10.63 -3.41 3.92
CA LYS A 103 11.04 -4.06 2.69
C LYS A 103 12.55 -4.03 2.52
N SER A 104 13.15 -2.86 2.69
CA SER A 104 14.59 -2.70 2.54
C SER A 104 15.38 -3.53 3.54
N TYR A 105 14.90 -3.58 4.78
CA TYR A 105 15.56 -4.32 5.84
C TYR A 105 15.59 -5.82 5.57
N TYR A 106 14.49 -6.37 5.06
CA TYR A 106 14.35 -7.82 4.89
C TYR A 106 14.70 -8.33 3.51
N GLU A 107 14.88 -7.45 2.53
CA GLU A 107 15.14 -7.86 1.16
C GLU A 107 16.54 -7.48 0.68
N GLU A 108 17.43 -7.13 1.57
CA GLU A 108 18.80 -6.82 1.21
C GLU A 108 19.56 -8.06 0.76
#